data_e4cef453aa7a66dc5b77813c3cc79d7c
#
_entry.id   e4cef453aa7a66dc5b77813c3cc79d7c
#
_cell.length_a   1.000
_cell.length_b   1.000
_cell.length_c   1.000
_cell.angle_alpha   90.00
_cell.angle_beta   90.00
_cell.angle_gamma   90.00
#
_symmetry.space_group_name_H-M   'P 1'
#
loop_
_entity.id
_entity.type
_entity.pdbx_description
1 polymer ?
#
loop_
_entity_poly.entity_id
_entity_poly.type
_entity_poly.pdbx_seq_one_letter_code
_entity_poly.pdbx_strand_id
1 'polypeptide(L)'
;TCPSLYDLRNLFQVNVEEGRHLWAMVYLLHAHFGRDGREEGEALLARRSGDADNPRILTAFNEKTPDWLSFFMFTFITDRDGKYQLAALAESGFDPLSRTCRFMLTEEAHHMFVGESGIARIIQRTCDAMKEHKTEDAARLRGLGVIDLPTLQKYLNFHYSVTSDLYGSEISSNAASFYANGLKGRFEETKLADDHRLHGSEYPYMEVTGDQIVVNHAPALTALNERLRDDWVTDVQAGVSRWNRIPEKAGIAFRFT
;
A
#
# COMPACT_ATOMS: atom_id res chain seq x y z
N THR A 1 13.76 -6.61 -19.01
CA THR A 1 13.86 -5.43 -19.91
C THR A 1 12.76 -4.44 -19.56
N CYS A 2 13.07 -3.13 -19.66
CA CYS A 2 12.08 -2.07 -19.43
C CYS A 2 10.99 -2.11 -20.51
N PRO A 3 9.70 -2.01 -20.17
CA PRO A 3 8.62 -2.03 -21.16
C PRO A 3 8.67 -0.87 -22.15
N SER A 4 9.00 0.33 -21.69
CA SER A 4 9.13 1.52 -22.52
C SER A 4 9.98 2.60 -21.85
N LEU A 5 10.45 3.59 -22.65
CA LEU A 5 11.13 4.78 -22.10
C LEU A 5 10.20 5.62 -21.23
N TYR A 6 8.91 5.58 -21.47
CA TYR A 6 7.89 6.22 -20.63
C TYR A 6 7.87 5.59 -19.23
N ASP A 7 7.86 4.26 -19.16
CA ASP A 7 7.88 3.54 -17.87
C ASP A 7 9.20 3.76 -17.13
N LEU A 8 10.32 3.78 -17.84
CA LEU A 8 11.63 4.06 -17.25
C LEU A 8 11.67 5.47 -16.62
N ARG A 9 11.15 6.46 -17.32
CA ARG A 9 11.03 7.83 -16.79
C ARG A 9 10.18 7.86 -15.53
N ASN A 10 9.02 7.19 -15.54
CA ASN A 10 8.14 7.13 -14.38
C ASN A 10 8.81 6.45 -13.18
N LEU A 11 9.56 5.36 -13.41
CA LEU A 11 10.33 4.70 -12.34
C LEU A 11 11.34 5.66 -11.70
N PHE A 12 12.09 6.41 -12.51
CA PHE A 12 13.03 7.40 -11.97
C PHE A 12 12.34 8.51 -11.20
N GLN A 13 11.20 8.98 -11.69
CA GLN A 13 10.43 10.02 -11.02
C GLN A 13 9.91 9.52 -9.66
N VAL A 14 9.28 8.35 -9.60
CA VAL A 14 8.83 7.72 -8.36
C VAL A 14 10.00 7.57 -7.38
N ASN A 15 11.14 7.03 -7.82
CA ASN A 15 12.31 6.86 -6.94
C ASN A 15 12.84 8.19 -6.38
N VAL A 16 12.80 9.27 -7.15
CA VAL A 16 13.21 10.60 -6.67
C VAL A 16 12.22 11.15 -5.64
N GLU A 17 10.92 10.96 -5.88
CA GLU A 17 9.85 11.39 -5.00
C GLU A 17 9.89 10.62 -3.68
N GLU A 18 10.03 9.30 -3.71
CA GLU A 18 10.22 8.45 -2.52
C GLU A 18 11.50 8.81 -1.74
N GLY A 19 12.57 9.10 -2.45
CA GLY A 19 13.80 9.60 -1.82
C GLY A 19 13.58 10.92 -1.06
N ARG A 20 12.77 11.83 -1.62
CA ARG A 20 12.39 13.08 -0.93
C ARG A 20 11.52 12.81 0.31
N HIS A 21 10.58 11.87 0.23
CA HIS A 21 9.76 11.46 1.38
C HIS A 21 10.63 10.95 2.52
N LEU A 22 11.55 10.05 2.23
CA LEU A 22 12.50 9.54 3.22
C LEU A 22 13.31 10.67 3.86
N TRP A 23 13.94 11.52 3.04
CA TRP A 23 14.77 12.63 3.54
C TRP A 23 13.96 13.65 4.33
N ALA A 24 12.73 13.92 3.97
CA ALA A 24 11.86 14.81 4.73
C ALA A 24 11.59 14.27 6.15
N MET A 25 11.32 12.97 6.28
CA MET A 25 11.13 12.32 7.58
C MET A 25 12.43 12.31 8.40
N VAL A 26 13.57 12.00 7.80
CA VAL A 26 14.89 12.08 8.46
C VAL A 26 15.17 13.50 8.95
N TYR A 27 14.87 14.50 8.13
CA TYR A 27 15.02 15.91 8.53
C TYR A 27 14.15 16.27 9.73
N LEU A 28 12.89 15.87 9.75
CA LEU A 28 11.99 16.11 10.87
C LEU A 28 12.52 15.48 12.16
N LEU A 29 13.00 14.24 12.09
CA LEU A 29 13.58 13.53 13.21
C LEU A 29 14.81 14.28 13.75
N HIS A 30 15.74 14.65 12.89
CA HIS A 30 16.95 15.38 13.26
C HIS A 30 16.68 16.77 13.84
N ALA A 31 15.70 17.49 13.27
CA ALA A 31 15.44 18.89 13.64
C ALA A 31 14.67 19.01 14.97
N HIS A 32 13.82 18.03 15.30
CA HIS A 32 12.84 18.20 16.38
C HIS A 32 12.96 17.22 17.54
N PHE A 33 13.68 16.10 17.38
CA PHE A 33 13.72 15.02 18.37
C PHE A 33 15.11 14.77 18.98
N GLY A 34 16.02 15.73 18.87
CA GLY A 34 17.31 15.70 19.54
C GLY A 34 18.19 14.53 19.14
N ARG A 35 18.79 13.85 20.15
CA ARG A 35 19.69 12.72 19.95
C ARG A 35 18.93 11.51 19.41
N ASP A 36 17.80 11.16 20.01
CA ASP A 36 17.00 9.99 19.65
C ASP A 36 16.50 10.11 18.20
N GLY A 37 16.05 11.31 17.81
CA GLY A 37 15.67 11.57 16.43
C GLY A 37 16.79 11.42 15.42
N ARG A 38 18.03 11.73 15.80
CA ARG A 38 19.20 11.50 14.94
C ARG A 38 19.50 10.02 14.79
N GLU A 39 19.49 9.26 15.88
CA GLU A 39 19.71 7.82 15.88
C GLU A 39 18.67 7.10 15.03
N GLU A 40 17.39 7.44 15.16
CA GLU A 40 16.30 6.89 14.33
C GLU A 40 16.40 7.32 12.86
N GLY A 41 16.75 8.56 12.58
CA GLY A 41 16.94 9.04 11.21
C GLY A 41 18.07 8.30 10.49
N GLU A 42 19.20 8.07 11.16
CA GLU A 42 20.31 7.29 10.61
C GLU A 42 19.91 5.82 10.43
N ALA A 43 19.14 5.24 11.36
CA ALA A 43 18.62 3.88 11.23
C ALA A 43 17.67 3.75 10.03
N LEU A 44 16.82 4.74 9.76
CA LEU A 44 15.99 4.77 8.57
C LEU A 44 16.80 4.76 7.26
N LEU A 45 17.86 5.57 7.20
CA LEU A 45 18.75 5.64 6.03
C LEU A 45 19.54 4.34 5.80
N ALA A 46 19.88 3.63 6.88
CA ALA A 46 20.61 2.38 6.81
C ALA A 46 19.75 1.17 6.40
N ARG A 47 18.43 1.26 6.60
CA ARG A 47 17.50 0.15 6.30
C ARG A 47 17.38 -0.08 4.79
N ARG A 48 17.37 -1.35 4.40
CA ARG A 48 17.18 -1.77 3.01
C ARG A 48 16.00 -2.73 2.92
N SER A 49 15.18 -2.56 1.89
CA SER A 49 14.10 -3.50 1.60
C SER A 49 14.68 -4.84 1.14
N GLY A 50 14.13 -5.95 1.66
CA GLY A 50 14.56 -7.30 1.31
C GLY A 50 15.93 -7.69 1.86
N ASP A 51 16.46 -6.97 2.86
CA ASP A 51 17.65 -7.35 3.60
C ASP A 51 17.27 -8.41 4.64
N ALA A 52 17.69 -9.65 4.41
CA ALA A 52 17.39 -10.77 5.31
C ALA A 52 18.11 -10.66 6.68
N ASP A 53 19.24 -9.98 6.73
CA ASP A 53 20.04 -9.82 7.94
C ASP A 53 19.53 -8.66 8.82
N ASN A 54 18.80 -7.72 8.21
CA ASN A 54 18.21 -6.58 8.91
C ASN A 54 16.81 -6.24 8.34
N PRO A 55 15.84 -7.14 8.55
CA PRO A 55 14.51 -6.98 7.98
C PRO A 55 13.79 -5.78 8.58
N ARG A 56 12.93 -5.14 7.78
CA ARG A 56 11.97 -4.16 8.27
C ARG A 56 10.91 -4.83 9.11
N ILE A 57 10.39 -4.11 10.10
CA ILE A 57 9.34 -4.57 11.00
C ILE A 57 8.06 -4.91 10.21
N LEU A 58 7.70 -4.07 9.23
CA LEU A 58 6.55 -4.30 8.36
C LEU A 58 6.96 -5.20 7.19
N THR A 59 6.43 -6.40 7.16
CA THR A 59 6.81 -7.47 6.22
C THR A 59 6.66 -7.07 4.77
N ALA A 60 5.62 -6.27 4.43
CA ALA A 60 5.40 -5.77 3.08
C ALA A 60 6.64 -5.08 2.48
N PHE A 61 7.42 -4.37 3.31
CA PHE A 61 8.63 -3.66 2.87
C PHE A 61 9.87 -4.55 2.78
N ASN A 62 9.77 -5.83 3.12
CA ASN A 62 10.83 -6.83 2.91
C ASN A 62 10.67 -7.57 1.60
N GLU A 63 9.52 -7.45 0.95
CA GLU A 63 9.27 -8.09 -0.33
C GLU A 63 10.09 -7.43 -1.43
N LYS A 64 10.66 -8.29 -2.29
CA LYS A 64 11.46 -7.81 -3.42
C LYS A 64 10.57 -7.33 -4.55
N THR A 65 11.02 -6.33 -5.27
CA THR A 65 10.40 -5.86 -6.53
C THR A 65 11.24 -6.36 -7.72
N PRO A 66 11.14 -7.66 -8.09
CA PRO A 66 12.06 -8.30 -9.03
C PRO A 66 11.81 -7.94 -10.50
N ASP A 67 10.64 -7.44 -10.81
CA ASP A 67 10.19 -7.17 -12.18
C ASP A 67 9.24 -5.98 -12.27
N TRP A 68 8.93 -5.59 -13.51
CA TRP A 68 8.05 -4.45 -13.79
C TRP A 68 6.60 -4.68 -13.35
N LEU A 69 6.13 -5.92 -13.34
CA LEU A 69 4.79 -6.23 -12.86
C LEU A 69 4.69 -6.00 -11.36
N SER A 70 5.70 -6.46 -10.61
CA SER A 70 5.82 -6.18 -9.17
C SER A 70 5.89 -4.67 -8.89
N PHE A 71 6.66 -3.91 -9.68
CA PHE A 71 6.73 -2.45 -9.55
C PHE A 71 5.35 -1.80 -9.75
N PHE A 72 4.63 -2.14 -10.81
CA PHE A 72 3.30 -1.57 -11.05
C PHE A 72 2.27 -2.00 -9.99
N MET A 73 2.34 -3.23 -9.50
CA MET A 73 1.45 -3.68 -8.41
C MET A 73 1.80 -2.98 -7.10
N PHE A 74 3.08 -2.80 -6.79
CA PHE A 74 3.54 -2.08 -5.61
C PHE A 74 3.03 -0.64 -5.63
N THR A 75 3.29 0.12 -6.69
CA THR A 75 2.83 1.51 -6.81
C THR A 75 1.31 1.64 -6.90
N PHE A 76 0.59 0.64 -7.37
CA PHE A 76 -0.88 0.65 -7.36
C PHE A 76 -1.47 0.29 -6.00
N ILE A 77 -0.92 -0.70 -5.29
CA ILE A 77 -1.52 -1.28 -4.08
C ILE A 77 -0.86 -0.74 -2.82
N THR A 78 0.48 -0.83 -2.73
CA THR A 78 1.22 -0.49 -1.51
C THR A 78 1.38 1.02 -1.33
N ASP A 79 1.71 1.77 -2.37
CA ASP A 79 1.74 3.24 -2.29
C ASP A 79 0.34 3.82 -2.02
N ARG A 80 -0.71 3.10 -2.43
CA ARG A 80 -2.08 3.47 -2.06
C ARG A 80 -2.36 3.36 -0.56
N ASP A 81 -1.72 2.43 0.15
CA ASP A 81 -1.73 2.42 1.61
C ASP A 81 -1.08 3.71 2.16
N GLY A 82 0.04 4.12 1.58
CA GLY A 82 0.73 5.37 1.91
C GLY A 82 -0.19 6.59 1.86
N LYS A 83 -1.06 6.68 0.85
CA LYS A 83 -2.08 7.75 0.77
C LYS A 83 -2.92 7.84 2.06
N TYR A 84 -3.41 6.71 2.58
CA TYR A 84 -4.26 6.70 3.77
C TYR A 84 -3.46 6.95 5.05
N GLN A 85 -2.26 6.40 5.17
CA GLN A 85 -1.38 6.64 6.30
C GLN A 85 -0.92 8.10 6.36
N LEU A 86 -0.51 8.68 5.24
CA LEU A 86 -0.11 10.08 5.14
C LEU A 86 -1.29 11.02 5.41
N ALA A 87 -2.51 10.68 4.94
CA ALA A 87 -3.70 11.46 5.22
C ALA A 87 -3.99 11.50 6.73
N ALA A 88 -3.85 10.37 7.43
CA ALA A 88 -3.99 10.31 8.88
C ALA A 88 -2.91 11.14 9.60
N LEU A 89 -1.66 11.05 9.16
CA LEU A 89 -0.54 11.84 9.71
C LEU A 89 -0.66 13.34 9.41
N ALA A 90 -1.32 13.71 8.30
CA ALA A 90 -1.58 15.11 7.95
C ALA A 90 -2.51 15.82 8.92
N GLU A 91 -3.26 15.08 9.75
CA GLU A 91 -4.09 15.60 10.84
C GLU A 91 -3.32 15.77 12.17
N SER A 92 -2.00 15.50 12.17
CA SER A 92 -1.15 15.66 13.34
C SER A 92 -1.17 17.11 13.86
N GLY A 93 -1.22 17.28 15.18
CA GLY A 93 -0.99 18.58 15.85
C GLY A 93 0.45 19.07 15.71
N PHE A 94 1.39 18.23 15.29
CA PHE A 94 2.77 18.63 15.00
C PHE A 94 2.85 19.18 13.56
N ASP A 95 2.73 20.51 13.44
CA ASP A 95 2.63 21.22 12.16
C ASP A 95 3.72 20.86 11.13
N PRO A 96 5.02 20.68 11.48
CA PRO A 96 6.02 20.25 10.51
C PRO A 96 5.68 18.90 9.86
N LEU A 97 5.20 17.92 10.63
CA LEU A 97 4.78 16.62 10.11
C LEU A 97 3.54 16.75 9.24
N SER A 98 2.51 17.45 9.74
CA SER A 98 1.25 17.66 9.01
C SER A 98 1.49 18.26 7.62
N ARG A 99 2.29 19.34 7.53
CA ARG A 99 2.62 19.96 6.24
C ARG A 99 3.43 19.07 5.32
N THR A 100 4.39 18.34 5.88
CA THR A 100 5.21 17.40 5.11
C THR A 100 4.35 16.30 4.50
N CYS A 101 3.46 15.69 5.28
CA CYS A 101 2.57 14.65 4.78
C CYS A 101 1.60 15.17 3.71
N ARG A 102 1.07 16.40 3.86
CA ARG A 102 0.23 17.03 2.83
C ARG A 102 0.97 17.25 1.51
N PHE A 103 2.25 17.59 1.58
CA PHE A 103 3.08 17.71 0.39
C PHE A 103 3.30 16.35 -0.29
N MET A 104 3.65 15.30 0.48
CA MET A 104 3.83 13.95 -0.04
C MET A 104 2.56 13.43 -0.73
N LEU A 105 1.38 13.67 -0.16
CA LEU A 105 0.10 13.27 -0.75
C LEU A 105 -0.12 13.78 -2.18
N THR A 106 0.49 14.91 -2.56
CA THR A 106 0.40 15.42 -3.93
C THR A 106 1.19 14.58 -4.92
N GLU A 107 2.26 13.92 -4.47
CA GLU A 107 3.12 13.04 -5.27
C GLU A 107 2.56 11.62 -5.34
N GLU A 108 1.95 11.12 -4.27
CA GLU A 108 1.31 9.80 -4.21
C GLU A 108 0.25 9.57 -5.31
N ALA A 109 -0.45 10.63 -5.71
CA ALA A 109 -1.41 10.55 -6.80
C ALA A 109 -0.76 10.14 -8.13
N HIS A 110 0.49 10.57 -8.39
CA HIS A 110 1.26 10.17 -9.55
C HIS A 110 1.70 8.71 -9.46
N HIS A 111 2.18 8.27 -8.31
CA HIS A 111 2.59 6.88 -8.08
C HIS A 111 1.45 5.91 -8.36
N MET A 112 0.28 6.15 -7.76
CA MET A 112 -0.91 5.31 -7.99
C MET A 112 -1.32 5.28 -9.47
N PHE A 113 -1.23 6.42 -10.17
CA PHE A 113 -1.51 6.47 -11.61
C PHE A 113 -0.51 5.65 -12.43
N VAL A 114 0.77 5.69 -12.09
CA VAL A 114 1.81 4.88 -12.77
C VAL A 114 1.49 3.40 -12.65
N GLY A 115 1.18 2.93 -11.45
CA GLY A 115 0.82 1.53 -11.19
C GLY A 115 -0.44 1.12 -11.94
N GLU A 116 -1.55 1.85 -11.73
CA GLU A 116 -2.84 1.52 -12.33
C GLU A 116 -2.79 1.51 -13.86
N SER A 117 -2.19 2.52 -14.48
CA SER A 117 -2.07 2.62 -15.92
C SER A 117 -1.09 1.58 -16.50
N GLY A 118 -0.02 1.23 -15.77
CA GLY A 118 0.92 0.19 -16.14
C GLY A 118 0.23 -1.17 -16.27
N ILE A 119 -0.51 -1.58 -15.23
CA ILE A 119 -1.29 -2.83 -15.24
C ILE A 119 -2.37 -2.81 -16.33
N ALA A 120 -3.09 -1.69 -16.49
CA ALA A 120 -4.11 -1.56 -17.54
C ALA A 120 -3.52 -1.82 -18.94
N ARG A 121 -2.32 -1.29 -19.23
CA ARG A 121 -1.65 -1.55 -20.53
C ARG A 121 -1.26 -3.01 -20.68
N ILE A 122 -0.81 -3.68 -19.62
CA ILE A 122 -0.49 -5.11 -19.67
C ILE A 122 -1.75 -5.92 -19.96
N ILE A 123 -2.86 -5.65 -19.24
CA ILE A 123 -4.15 -6.31 -19.48
C ILE A 123 -4.61 -6.10 -20.92
N GLN A 124 -4.54 -4.86 -21.40
CA GLN A 124 -4.92 -4.53 -22.79
C GLN A 124 -4.10 -5.34 -23.79
N ARG A 125 -2.76 -5.34 -23.66
CA ARG A 125 -1.86 -6.09 -24.54
C ARG A 125 -2.17 -7.59 -24.53
N THR A 126 -2.47 -8.15 -23.37
CA THR A 126 -2.84 -9.56 -23.24
C THR A 126 -4.18 -9.85 -23.94
N CYS A 127 -5.19 -9.03 -23.72
CA CYS A 127 -6.50 -9.16 -24.37
C CYS A 127 -6.38 -9.04 -25.89
N ASP A 128 -5.55 -8.13 -26.38
CA ASP A 128 -5.31 -7.97 -27.82
C ASP A 128 -4.66 -9.23 -28.41
N ALA A 129 -3.65 -9.81 -27.74
CA ALA A 129 -3.01 -11.04 -28.15
C ALA A 129 -3.98 -12.25 -28.14
N MET A 130 -4.84 -12.34 -27.11
CA MET A 130 -5.87 -13.39 -27.04
C MET A 130 -6.83 -13.33 -28.23
N LYS A 131 -7.25 -12.13 -28.63
CA LYS A 131 -8.12 -11.93 -29.81
C LYS A 131 -7.41 -12.22 -31.12
N GLU A 132 -6.20 -11.67 -31.30
CA GLU A 132 -5.41 -11.83 -32.53
C GLU A 132 -5.09 -13.29 -32.81
N HIS A 133 -4.68 -14.03 -31.76
CA HIS A 133 -4.27 -15.42 -31.88
C HIS A 133 -5.37 -16.44 -31.52
N LYS A 134 -6.57 -15.96 -31.19
CA LYS A 134 -7.74 -16.77 -30.83
C LYS A 134 -7.39 -17.85 -29.78
N THR A 135 -6.72 -17.45 -28.71
CA THR A 135 -6.25 -18.36 -27.66
C THR A 135 -6.38 -17.75 -26.29
N GLU A 136 -6.79 -18.55 -25.31
CA GLU A 136 -6.76 -18.24 -23.87
C GLU A 136 -5.71 -19.09 -23.12
N ASP A 137 -5.00 -19.95 -23.85
CA ASP A 137 -3.97 -20.81 -23.25
C ASP A 137 -2.78 -20.01 -22.73
N ALA A 138 -2.53 -20.12 -21.44
CA ALA A 138 -1.50 -19.34 -20.73
C ALA A 138 -0.08 -19.65 -21.26
N ALA A 139 0.21 -20.90 -21.66
CA ALA A 139 1.53 -21.25 -22.15
C ALA A 139 1.77 -20.64 -23.52
N ARG A 140 0.75 -20.66 -24.37
CA ARG A 140 0.81 -20.04 -25.69
C ARG A 140 0.95 -18.52 -25.60
N LEU A 141 0.18 -17.89 -24.70
CA LEU A 141 0.29 -16.43 -24.46
C LEU A 141 1.68 -16.03 -23.97
N ARG A 142 2.27 -16.79 -23.04
CA ARG A 142 3.66 -16.55 -22.61
C ARG A 142 4.66 -16.73 -23.73
N GLY A 143 4.44 -17.71 -24.63
CA GLY A 143 5.24 -17.88 -25.83
C GLY A 143 5.17 -16.70 -26.80
N LEU A 144 4.08 -15.92 -26.77
CA LEU A 144 3.90 -14.67 -27.51
C LEU A 144 4.51 -13.44 -26.80
N GLY A 145 5.12 -13.63 -25.63
CA GLY A 145 5.73 -12.55 -24.85
C GLY A 145 4.73 -11.67 -24.12
N VAL A 146 3.52 -12.16 -23.83
CA VAL A 146 2.53 -11.47 -23.00
C VAL A 146 2.30 -12.21 -21.69
N ILE A 147 1.84 -11.48 -20.68
CA ILE A 147 1.55 -12.02 -19.34
C ILE A 147 0.08 -12.45 -19.33
N ASP A 148 -0.19 -13.73 -19.05
CA ASP A 148 -1.55 -14.24 -18.98
C ASP A 148 -2.35 -13.64 -17.80
N LEU A 149 -3.67 -13.50 -17.94
CA LEU A 149 -4.54 -12.88 -16.94
C LEU A 149 -4.53 -13.60 -15.59
N PRO A 150 -4.50 -14.94 -15.50
CA PRO A 150 -4.33 -15.65 -14.23
C PRO A 150 -3.03 -15.31 -13.51
N THR A 151 -1.94 -15.06 -14.21
CA THR A 151 -0.68 -14.62 -13.60
C THR A 151 -0.83 -13.20 -13.03
N LEU A 152 -1.49 -12.28 -13.74
CA LEU A 152 -1.80 -10.95 -13.20
C LEU A 152 -2.66 -11.03 -11.93
N GLN A 153 -3.66 -11.92 -11.89
CA GLN A 153 -4.47 -12.15 -10.69
C GLN A 153 -3.62 -12.63 -9.49
N LYS A 154 -2.64 -13.50 -9.72
CA LYS A 154 -1.75 -13.96 -8.64
C LYS A 154 -0.93 -12.82 -8.05
N TYR A 155 -0.39 -11.93 -8.91
CA TYR A 155 0.35 -10.75 -8.44
C TYR A 155 -0.57 -9.78 -7.67
N LEU A 156 -1.79 -9.57 -8.16
CA LEU A 156 -2.80 -8.78 -7.46
C LEU A 156 -3.07 -9.34 -6.06
N ASN A 157 -3.38 -10.63 -5.97
CA ASN A 157 -3.67 -11.28 -4.69
C ASN A 157 -2.48 -11.20 -3.72
N PHE A 158 -1.27 -11.43 -4.22
CA PHE A 158 -0.05 -11.33 -3.41
C PHE A 158 0.13 -9.94 -2.82
N HIS A 159 0.18 -8.92 -3.67
CA HIS A 159 0.38 -7.54 -3.20
C HIS A 159 -0.77 -7.04 -2.33
N TYR A 160 -2.01 -7.41 -2.65
CA TYR A 160 -3.17 -7.09 -1.83
C TYR A 160 -3.05 -7.71 -0.42
N SER A 161 -2.73 -8.99 -0.33
CA SER A 161 -2.57 -9.69 0.94
C SER A 161 -1.47 -9.08 1.80
N VAL A 162 -0.29 -8.88 1.21
CA VAL A 162 0.88 -8.33 1.93
C VAL A 162 0.60 -6.90 2.40
N THR A 163 -0.06 -6.07 1.57
CA THR A 163 -0.36 -4.68 1.94
C THR A 163 -1.47 -4.58 2.96
N SER A 164 -2.49 -5.45 2.91
CA SER A 164 -3.56 -5.44 3.91
C SER A 164 -3.04 -5.63 5.34
N ASP A 165 -1.93 -6.34 5.50
CA ASP A 165 -1.27 -6.58 6.78
C ASP A 165 -0.64 -5.29 7.37
N LEU A 166 -0.40 -4.24 6.56
CA LEU A 166 0.12 -2.96 7.05
C LEU A 166 -0.86 -2.26 8.01
N TYR A 167 -2.15 -2.54 7.91
CA TYR A 167 -3.17 -2.01 8.82
C TYR A 167 -3.22 -2.76 10.17
N GLY A 168 -2.48 -3.87 10.33
CA GLY A 168 -2.31 -4.59 11.59
C GLY A 168 -3.61 -5.12 12.15
N SER A 169 -4.38 -5.84 11.35
CA SER A 169 -5.54 -6.59 11.82
C SER A 169 -5.11 -7.78 12.67
N GLU A 170 -5.84 -8.09 13.74
CA GLU A 170 -5.63 -9.32 14.54
C GLU A 170 -5.85 -10.60 13.72
N ILE A 171 -6.54 -10.50 12.60
CA ILE A 171 -6.79 -11.60 11.65
C ILE A 171 -5.64 -11.74 10.65
N SER A 172 -4.73 -10.76 10.61
CA SER A 172 -3.57 -10.75 9.72
C SER A 172 -2.59 -11.86 10.08
N SER A 173 -1.98 -12.47 9.06
CA SER A 173 -0.88 -13.42 9.23
C SER A 173 0.34 -12.81 9.94
N ASN A 174 0.48 -11.50 9.91
CA ASN A 174 1.55 -10.73 10.55
C ASN A 174 1.15 -10.16 11.93
N ALA A 175 -0.07 -10.37 12.42
CA ALA A 175 -0.53 -9.80 13.67
C ALA A 175 0.41 -10.10 14.84
N ALA A 176 0.88 -11.33 14.97
CA ALA A 176 1.85 -11.72 16.00
C ALA A 176 3.17 -10.95 15.91
N SER A 177 3.65 -10.70 14.69
CA SER A 177 4.87 -9.90 14.45
C SER A 177 4.65 -8.44 14.80
N PHE A 178 3.48 -7.88 14.49
CA PHE A 178 3.12 -6.51 14.88
C PHE A 178 3.05 -6.36 16.40
N TYR A 179 2.42 -7.28 17.10
CA TYR A 179 2.38 -7.29 18.57
C TYR A 179 3.78 -7.40 19.17
N ALA A 180 4.60 -8.33 18.69
CA ALA A 180 5.96 -8.55 19.20
C ALA A 180 6.87 -7.33 19.00
N ASN A 181 6.65 -6.53 17.95
CA ASN A 181 7.44 -5.35 17.64
C ASN A 181 6.82 -4.05 18.17
N GLY A 182 5.79 -4.13 18.97
CA GLY A 182 5.16 -2.95 19.58
C GLY A 182 4.40 -2.06 18.60
N LEU A 183 4.13 -2.56 17.39
CA LEU A 183 3.18 -1.94 16.47
C LEU A 183 1.78 -2.30 16.94
N LYS A 184 0.81 -1.49 16.70
CA LYS A 184 -0.62 -1.67 17.02
C LYS A 184 -0.98 -2.80 17.99
N GLY A 185 -1.64 -2.49 19.09
CA GLY A 185 -2.06 -3.50 20.04
C GLY A 185 -0.89 -4.33 20.55
N ARG A 186 0.14 -3.66 21.04
CA ARG A 186 1.29 -4.33 21.65
C ARG A 186 0.82 -5.33 22.69
N PHE A 187 1.43 -6.50 22.70
CA PHE A 187 1.16 -7.50 23.74
C PHE A 187 1.31 -6.86 25.12
N GLU A 188 0.30 -7.00 25.96
CA GLU A 188 0.24 -6.41 27.30
C GLU A 188 0.43 -4.87 27.33
N GLU A 189 0.00 -4.16 26.30
CA GLU A 189 0.11 -2.71 26.19
C GLU A 189 -0.44 -1.97 27.40
N THR A 190 -1.49 -2.51 28.04
CA THR A 190 -2.06 -1.97 29.29
C THR A 190 -1.08 -1.95 30.46
N LYS A 191 -0.02 -2.75 30.40
CA LYS A 191 1.03 -2.81 31.42
C LYS A 191 2.17 -1.84 31.15
N LEU A 192 2.22 -1.22 29.97
CA LEU A 192 3.27 -0.27 29.61
C LEU A 192 2.90 1.12 30.13
N ALA A 193 3.82 1.77 30.83
CA ALA A 193 3.71 3.18 31.16
C ALA A 193 4.11 3.99 29.91
N ASP A 194 3.15 4.35 29.10
CA ASP A 194 3.33 5.10 27.87
C ASP A 194 2.48 6.37 27.93
N ASP A 195 3.09 7.52 27.68
CA ASP A 195 2.41 8.82 27.71
C ASP A 195 1.47 9.02 26.52
N HIS A 196 1.59 8.20 25.45
CA HIS A 196 0.76 8.22 24.27
C HIS A 196 -0.37 7.19 24.30
N ARG A 197 -1.08 7.09 25.43
CA ARG A 197 -2.14 6.10 25.61
C ARG A 197 -3.37 6.44 24.81
N LEU A 198 -3.63 5.67 23.77
CA LEU A 198 -4.97 5.52 23.21
C LEU A 198 -5.78 4.43 23.93
N HIS A 199 -5.18 3.79 24.97
CA HIS A 199 -5.87 2.83 25.82
C HIS A 199 -7.01 3.47 26.56
N GLY A 200 -8.14 2.85 26.50
CA GLY A 200 -9.36 3.33 27.12
C GLY A 200 -9.96 4.56 26.44
N SER A 201 -9.34 5.07 25.38
CA SER A 201 -10.00 6.03 24.51
C SER A 201 -10.96 5.30 23.59
N GLU A 202 -12.23 5.65 23.66
CA GLU A 202 -13.26 5.15 22.76
C GLU A 202 -13.54 6.20 21.69
N TYR A 203 -13.67 5.73 20.45
CA TYR A 203 -14.08 6.55 19.33
C TYR A 203 -15.55 6.27 19.02
N PRO A 204 -16.45 7.27 19.12
CA PRO A 204 -17.82 7.09 18.70
C PRO A 204 -17.89 7.06 17.16
N TYR A 205 -18.49 6.02 16.62
CA TYR A 205 -18.81 5.94 15.20
C TYR A 205 -20.31 5.71 15.01
N MET A 206 -20.83 6.25 13.92
CA MET A 206 -22.25 6.14 13.59
C MET A 206 -22.46 4.99 12.62
N GLU A 207 -23.37 4.09 12.96
CA GLU A 207 -23.82 3.00 12.10
C GLU A 207 -25.30 3.18 11.77
N VAL A 208 -25.63 3.00 10.49
CA VAL A 208 -27.03 3.03 10.05
C VAL A 208 -27.58 1.62 10.11
N THR A 209 -28.51 1.40 11.03
CA THR A 209 -29.20 0.11 11.20
C THR A 209 -30.68 0.30 10.88
N GLY A 210 -31.09 -0.09 9.66
CA GLY A 210 -32.43 0.22 9.14
C GLY A 210 -32.60 1.74 8.96
N ASP A 211 -33.64 2.30 9.58
CA ASP A 211 -33.94 3.74 9.53
C ASP A 211 -33.36 4.53 10.74
N GLN A 212 -32.53 3.89 11.55
CA GLN A 212 -31.97 4.50 12.75
C GLN A 212 -30.45 4.67 12.63
N ILE A 213 -29.96 5.80 13.13
CA ILE A 213 -28.53 6.02 13.36
C ILE A 213 -28.22 5.61 14.79
N VAL A 214 -27.39 4.58 14.93
CA VAL A 214 -26.90 4.10 16.21
C VAL A 214 -25.47 4.58 16.43
N VAL A 215 -25.18 5.18 17.58
CA VAL A 215 -23.82 5.55 17.95
C VAL A 215 -23.21 4.37 18.71
N ASN A 216 -22.23 3.73 18.10
CA ASN A 216 -21.42 2.68 18.71
C ASN A 216 -20.08 3.24 19.14
N HIS A 217 -19.39 2.53 20.04
CA HIS A 217 -18.05 2.91 20.50
C HIS A 217 -17.07 1.77 20.20
N ALA A 218 -15.92 2.11 19.70
CA ALA A 218 -14.80 1.19 19.47
C ALA A 218 -13.52 1.77 20.05
N PRO A 219 -12.54 0.91 20.44
CA PRO A 219 -11.22 1.39 20.79
C PRO A 219 -10.68 2.29 19.69
N ALA A 220 -10.26 3.51 20.02
CA ALA A 220 -9.91 4.54 19.05
C ALA A 220 -8.88 4.06 18.03
N LEU A 221 -7.84 3.34 18.47
CA LEU A 221 -6.81 2.80 17.61
C LEU A 221 -7.36 1.76 16.61
N THR A 222 -8.19 0.83 17.11
CA THR A 222 -8.80 -0.21 16.27
C THR A 222 -9.73 0.40 15.23
N ALA A 223 -10.61 1.32 15.67
CA ALA A 223 -11.56 1.99 14.78
C ALA A 223 -10.85 2.75 13.63
N LEU A 224 -9.78 3.50 13.94
CA LEU A 224 -9.01 4.21 12.93
C LEU A 224 -8.40 3.25 11.91
N ASN A 225 -7.79 2.17 12.36
CA ASN A 225 -7.10 1.23 11.49
C ASN A 225 -8.07 0.45 10.59
N GLU A 226 -9.18 0.00 11.14
CA GLU A 226 -10.24 -0.66 10.35
C GLU A 226 -10.81 0.30 9.32
N ARG A 227 -11.07 1.53 9.69
CA ARG A 227 -11.57 2.55 8.77
C ARG A 227 -10.61 2.83 7.63
N LEU A 228 -9.33 3.03 7.92
CA LEU A 228 -8.31 3.26 6.89
C LEU A 228 -8.19 2.06 5.95
N ARG A 229 -8.21 0.84 6.50
CA ARG A 229 -8.19 -0.38 5.70
C ARG A 229 -9.40 -0.48 4.79
N ASP A 230 -10.59 -0.24 5.29
CA ASP A 230 -11.83 -0.34 4.52
C ASP A 230 -11.89 0.69 3.38
N ASP A 231 -11.44 1.91 3.64
CA ASP A 231 -11.32 2.95 2.62
C ASP A 231 -10.28 2.55 1.56
N TRP A 232 -9.13 2.00 1.96
CA TRP A 232 -8.12 1.47 1.04
C TRP A 232 -8.66 0.30 0.20
N VAL A 233 -9.33 -0.67 0.82
CA VAL A 233 -9.97 -1.80 0.11
C VAL A 233 -10.93 -1.29 -0.95
N THR A 234 -11.79 -0.35 -0.59
CA THR A 234 -12.77 0.25 -1.50
C THR A 234 -12.09 0.91 -2.71
N ASP A 235 -11.01 1.64 -2.47
CA ASP A 235 -10.26 2.33 -3.52
C ASP A 235 -9.49 1.34 -4.43
N VAL A 236 -8.88 0.29 -3.87
CA VAL A 236 -8.27 -0.80 -4.65
C VAL A 236 -9.30 -1.49 -5.53
N GLN A 237 -10.46 -1.84 -4.98
CA GLN A 237 -11.54 -2.50 -5.71
C GLN A 237 -12.11 -1.61 -6.83
N ALA A 238 -12.16 -0.31 -6.63
CA ALA A 238 -12.52 0.63 -7.69
C ALA A 238 -11.53 0.59 -8.87
N GLY A 239 -10.23 0.49 -8.60
CA GLY A 239 -9.19 0.31 -9.63
C GLY A 239 -9.33 -1.04 -10.36
N VAL A 240 -9.51 -2.13 -9.62
CA VAL A 240 -9.76 -3.47 -10.19
C VAL A 240 -11.01 -3.45 -11.09
N SER A 241 -12.05 -2.75 -10.68
CA SER A 241 -13.26 -2.58 -11.49
C SER A 241 -13.00 -1.83 -12.80
N ARG A 242 -12.09 -0.86 -12.79
CA ARG A 242 -11.66 -0.18 -14.02
C ARG A 242 -10.89 -1.13 -14.94
N TRP A 243 -10.01 -1.98 -14.39
CA TRP A 243 -9.29 -2.99 -15.17
C TRP A 243 -10.24 -4.03 -15.80
N ASN A 244 -11.27 -4.46 -15.08
CA ASN A 244 -12.25 -5.42 -15.58
C ASN A 244 -13.01 -4.95 -16.83
N ARG A 245 -13.09 -3.64 -17.07
CA ARG A 245 -13.67 -3.10 -18.30
C ARG A 245 -12.87 -3.45 -19.57
N ILE A 246 -11.59 -3.81 -19.42
CA ILE A 246 -10.72 -4.12 -20.57
C ILE A 246 -11.05 -5.50 -21.14
N PRO A 247 -10.99 -6.62 -20.37
CA PRO A 247 -11.41 -7.93 -20.88
C PRO A 247 -12.89 -7.95 -21.28
N GLU A 248 -13.77 -7.26 -20.55
CA GLU A 248 -15.18 -7.13 -20.90
C GLU A 248 -15.39 -6.53 -22.31
N LYS A 249 -14.75 -5.40 -22.60
CA LYS A 249 -14.77 -4.77 -23.94
C LYS A 249 -14.14 -5.64 -25.02
N ALA A 250 -13.20 -6.49 -24.64
CA ALA A 250 -12.57 -7.45 -25.53
C ALA A 250 -13.43 -8.70 -25.78
N GLY A 251 -14.53 -8.89 -25.05
CA GLY A 251 -15.37 -10.10 -25.11
C GLY A 251 -14.73 -11.32 -24.45
N ILE A 252 -13.82 -11.08 -23.49
CA ILE A 252 -13.11 -12.12 -22.73
C ILE A 252 -13.81 -12.31 -21.40
N ALA A 253 -14.12 -13.57 -21.06
CA ALA A 253 -14.90 -13.90 -19.85
C ALA A 253 -14.13 -13.73 -18.52
N PHE A 254 -12.82 -13.48 -18.56
CA PHE A 254 -11.99 -13.31 -17.37
C PHE A 254 -12.34 -12.05 -16.60
N ARG A 255 -12.37 -12.17 -15.26
CA ARG A 255 -12.62 -11.05 -14.35
C ARG A 255 -11.66 -11.13 -13.16
N PHE A 256 -10.97 -10.03 -12.90
CA PHE A 256 -10.18 -9.85 -11.67
C PHE A 256 -11.11 -9.69 -10.46
N THR A 257 -10.71 -10.31 -9.34
CA THR A 257 -11.46 -10.28 -8.06
C THR A 257 -10.54 -9.91 -6.90
#